data_3d38a9d032b8e7b17bfca6b6eeda24ee
#
_entry.id   3d38a9d032b8e7b17bfca6b6eeda24ee
#
_cell.length_a   1.000
_cell.length_b   1.000
_cell.length_c   1.000
_cell.angle_alpha   90.00
_cell.angle_beta   90.00
_cell.angle_gamma   90.00
#
_symmetry.space_group_name_H-M   'P 1'
#
loop_
_entity.id
_entity.type
_entity.pdbx_description
1 polymer ?
#
loop_
_entity_poly.entity_id
_entity_poly.type
_entity_poly.pdbx_seq_one_letter_code
_entity_poly.pdbx_strand_id
1 'polypeptide(L)'
;DRHPKGCGFELIDHMTHNVYRGRMDFWADYYKRIFNFREIRYFDIKGEYTGLLSKAMTAPDGKIRIPLNEEASQGVGQIEEFLMAYNGEGIQHIAFICDDLIECWDALKARGLPFMTAPPATYYEMLDERLPGHGEPVEELKTRGILLDGSTEDDDPRLLLQIFSETMVGPVFFEFIQRKKDEGFGEGNFTALFESMERDQLRRGVISTDDQQ
;
A
#
# COMPACT_ATOMS: atom_id res chain seq x y z
N ASP A 1 -13.32 7.62 -29.16
CA ASP A 1 -12.33 7.20 -28.15
C ASP A 1 -11.69 8.42 -27.52
N ARG A 2 -11.81 8.57 -26.21
CA ARG A 2 -11.26 9.72 -25.49
C ARG A 2 -9.74 9.59 -25.31
N HIS A 3 -9.25 8.38 -25.10
CA HIS A 3 -7.84 8.05 -24.91
C HIS A 3 -7.55 6.68 -25.55
N PRO A 4 -7.05 6.64 -26.78
CA PRO A 4 -6.74 5.38 -27.48
C PRO A 4 -5.56 4.63 -26.83
N LYS A 5 -4.78 5.30 -25.97
CA LYS A 5 -3.70 4.68 -25.18
C LYS A 5 -3.88 5.08 -23.71
N GLY A 6 -4.18 4.11 -22.86
CA GLY A 6 -4.17 4.23 -21.40
C GLY A 6 -2.75 4.26 -20.84
N CYS A 7 -2.65 4.13 -19.51
CA CYS A 7 -1.38 3.98 -18.79
C CYS A 7 -1.09 2.50 -18.40
N GLY A 8 -1.77 1.55 -19.04
CA GLY A 8 -1.57 0.12 -18.79
C GLY A 8 -2.42 -0.47 -17.66
N PHE A 9 -3.40 0.27 -17.13
CA PHE A 9 -4.28 -0.27 -16.08
C PHE A 9 -5.27 -1.29 -16.65
N GLU A 10 -5.43 -2.40 -15.94
CA GLU A 10 -6.32 -3.49 -16.32
C GLU A 10 -7.55 -3.56 -15.43
N LEU A 11 -7.35 -3.50 -14.10
CA LEU A 11 -8.44 -3.64 -13.13
C LEU A 11 -8.08 -2.98 -11.79
N ILE A 12 -9.07 -2.85 -10.92
CA ILE A 12 -8.88 -2.52 -9.51
C ILE A 12 -8.55 -3.82 -8.78
N ASP A 13 -7.37 -3.86 -8.14
CA ASP A 13 -6.91 -5.01 -7.36
C ASP A 13 -7.53 -5.04 -5.97
N HIS A 14 -7.46 -3.93 -5.25
CA HIS A 14 -8.06 -3.78 -3.93
C HIS A 14 -8.40 -2.32 -3.60
N MET A 15 -9.18 -2.15 -2.53
CA MET A 15 -9.54 -0.85 -1.97
C MET A 15 -9.37 -0.90 -0.46
N THR A 16 -8.42 -0.15 0.10
CA THR A 16 -8.14 -0.15 1.53
C THR A 16 -9.09 0.75 2.28
N HIS A 17 -9.76 0.20 3.29
CA HIS A 17 -10.76 0.88 4.11
C HIS A 17 -10.18 1.17 5.50
N ASN A 18 -9.96 2.45 5.82
CA ASN A 18 -9.55 2.88 7.14
C ASN A 18 -10.76 3.03 8.08
N VAL A 19 -10.63 2.50 9.29
CA VAL A 19 -11.70 2.48 10.29
C VAL A 19 -11.22 3.06 11.63
N TYR A 20 -12.15 3.54 12.45
CA TYR A 20 -11.84 3.99 13.80
C TYR A 20 -11.37 2.84 14.69
N ARG A 21 -10.61 3.17 15.73
CA ARG A 21 -10.15 2.18 16.74
C ARG A 21 -11.31 1.40 17.31
N GLY A 22 -11.14 0.08 17.42
CA GLY A 22 -12.16 -0.84 17.89
C GLY A 22 -13.29 -1.12 16.90
N ARG A 23 -13.18 -0.63 15.66
CA ARG A 23 -14.23 -0.80 14.65
C ARG A 23 -13.91 -1.85 13.58
N MET A 24 -12.69 -2.39 13.56
CA MET A 24 -12.28 -3.39 12.57
C MET A 24 -13.20 -4.61 12.55
N ASP A 25 -13.53 -5.17 13.72
CA ASP A 25 -14.41 -6.35 13.80
C ASP A 25 -15.84 -6.04 13.36
N PHE A 26 -16.34 -4.83 13.66
CA PHE A 26 -17.65 -4.39 13.17
C PHE A 26 -17.70 -4.39 11.63
N TRP A 27 -16.70 -3.81 10.98
CA TRP A 27 -16.64 -3.76 9.53
C TRP A 27 -16.35 -5.12 8.89
N ALA A 28 -15.48 -5.93 9.50
CA ALA A 28 -15.25 -7.30 9.06
C ALA A 28 -16.55 -8.12 9.09
N ASP A 29 -17.32 -8.02 10.17
CA ASP A 29 -18.62 -8.69 10.29
C ASP A 29 -19.66 -8.14 9.31
N TYR A 30 -19.65 -6.82 9.05
CA TYR A 30 -20.49 -6.22 8.02
C TYR A 30 -20.24 -6.84 6.65
N TYR A 31 -18.97 -6.90 6.20
CA TYR A 31 -18.59 -7.51 4.93
C TYR A 31 -18.91 -9.00 4.87
N LYS A 32 -18.68 -9.73 5.96
CA LYS A 32 -19.06 -11.16 6.07
C LYS A 32 -20.56 -11.37 5.91
N ARG A 33 -21.38 -10.61 6.64
CA ARG A 33 -22.83 -10.83 6.71
C ARG A 33 -23.56 -10.35 5.47
N ILE A 34 -23.15 -9.21 4.89
CA ILE A 34 -23.86 -8.60 3.76
C ILE A 34 -23.37 -9.16 2.42
N PHE A 35 -22.05 -9.37 2.28
CA PHE A 35 -21.43 -9.73 1.01
C PHE A 35 -20.77 -11.12 1.01
N ASN A 36 -20.88 -11.86 2.11
CA ASN A 36 -20.27 -13.18 2.28
C ASN A 36 -18.74 -13.20 2.12
N PHE A 37 -18.08 -12.08 2.43
CA PHE A 37 -16.62 -11.99 2.42
C PHE A 37 -15.99 -12.91 3.47
N ARG A 38 -14.71 -13.22 3.29
CA ARG A 38 -13.88 -13.97 4.24
C ARG A 38 -12.65 -13.16 4.59
N GLU A 39 -12.22 -13.26 5.83
CA GLU A 39 -10.90 -12.83 6.26
C GLU A 39 -9.87 -13.84 5.76
N ILE A 40 -8.90 -13.38 4.98
CA ILE A 40 -7.85 -14.23 4.42
C ILE A 40 -6.50 -14.01 5.10
N ARG A 41 -6.25 -12.82 5.63
CA ARG A 41 -5.01 -12.47 6.33
C ARG A 41 -5.25 -11.41 7.40
N TYR A 42 -4.37 -11.40 8.40
CA TYR A 42 -4.30 -10.39 9.45
C TYR A 42 -2.86 -9.95 9.64
N PHE A 43 -2.61 -8.66 9.77
CA PHE A 43 -1.29 -8.06 9.96
C PHE A 43 -1.29 -7.14 11.19
N ASP A 44 -0.19 -7.20 11.96
CA ASP A 44 0.16 -6.24 13.01
C ASP A 44 1.46 -5.56 12.57
N ILE A 45 1.34 -4.35 12.03
CA ILE A 45 2.44 -3.60 11.44
C ILE A 45 2.89 -2.53 12.42
N LYS A 46 4.19 -2.53 12.73
CA LYS A 46 4.81 -1.57 13.66
C LYS A 46 5.84 -0.74 12.92
N GLY A 47 5.65 0.59 12.92
CA GLY A 47 6.64 1.57 12.54
C GLY A 47 7.51 1.98 13.73
N GLU A 48 8.38 2.96 13.53
CA GLU A 48 9.23 3.51 14.58
C GLU A 48 8.42 4.31 15.60
N TYR A 49 7.40 5.03 15.18
CA TYR A 49 6.60 5.95 16.01
C TYR A 49 5.16 5.49 16.18
N THR A 50 4.58 4.86 15.19
CA THR A 50 3.17 4.46 15.16
C THR A 50 3.01 3.02 14.67
N GLY A 51 1.81 2.51 14.61
CA GLY A 51 1.53 1.16 14.12
C GLY A 51 0.07 1.02 13.66
N LEU A 52 -0.19 0.02 12.81
CA LEU A 52 -1.53 -0.29 12.38
C LEU A 52 -1.82 -1.79 12.40
N LEU A 53 -3.07 -2.12 12.59
CA LEU A 53 -3.62 -3.45 12.39
C LEU A 53 -4.33 -3.48 11.02
N SER A 54 -4.12 -4.55 10.27
CA SER A 54 -4.79 -4.73 8.99
C SER A 54 -5.43 -6.12 8.89
N LYS A 55 -6.65 -6.15 8.34
CA LYS A 55 -7.44 -7.36 8.14
C LYS A 55 -7.92 -7.43 6.69
N ALA A 56 -7.37 -8.33 5.90
CA ALA A 56 -7.73 -8.46 4.50
C ALA A 56 -9.03 -9.25 4.33
N MET A 57 -10.08 -8.58 3.87
CA MET A 57 -11.37 -9.15 3.53
C MET A 57 -11.46 -9.42 2.03
N THR A 58 -11.95 -10.60 1.65
CA THR A 58 -12.03 -10.99 0.23
C THR A 58 -13.39 -11.59 -0.09
N ALA A 59 -13.93 -11.24 -1.26
CA ALA A 59 -15.15 -11.82 -1.80
C ALA A 59 -14.97 -13.32 -2.12
N PRO A 60 -16.05 -14.12 -2.19
CA PRO A 60 -15.97 -15.56 -2.42
C PRO A 60 -15.25 -15.96 -3.71
N ASP A 61 -15.31 -15.13 -4.73
CA ASP A 61 -14.65 -15.34 -6.03
C ASP A 61 -13.22 -14.77 -6.10
N GLY A 62 -12.74 -14.17 -5.00
CA GLY A 62 -11.40 -13.59 -4.89
C GLY A 62 -11.16 -12.27 -5.64
N LYS A 63 -12.18 -11.74 -6.36
CA LYS A 63 -12.01 -10.58 -7.24
C LYS A 63 -12.14 -9.24 -6.54
N ILE A 64 -12.84 -9.18 -5.42
CA ILE A 64 -12.98 -7.96 -4.63
C ILE A 64 -12.24 -8.15 -3.32
N ARG A 65 -11.23 -7.33 -3.08
CA ARG A 65 -10.38 -7.37 -1.90
C ARG A 65 -10.47 -6.03 -1.18
N ILE A 66 -10.75 -6.06 0.12
CA ILE A 66 -10.89 -4.86 0.95
C ILE A 66 -10.09 -5.05 2.24
N PRO A 67 -8.82 -4.62 2.28
CA PRO A 67 -8.10 -4.50 3.54
C PRO A 67 -8.77 -3.47 4.46
N LEU A 68 -8.98 -3.84 5.72
CA LEU A 68 -9.44 -2.95 6.79
C LEU A 68 -8.24 -2.54 7.63
N ASN A 69 -7.99 -1.24 7.77
CA ASN A 69 -6.89 -0.74 8.58
C ASN A 69 -7.41 0.03 9.79
N GLU A 70 -6.83 -0.28 10.95
CA GLU A 70 -7.12 0.35 12.23
C GLU A 70 -5.82 0.81 12.90
N GLU A 71 -5.81 2.01 13.51
CA GLU A 71 -4.65 2.52 14.23
C GLU A 71 -4.35 1.66 15.46
N ALA A 72 -3.11 1.16 15.59
CA ALA A 72 -2.66 0.35 16.72
C ALA A 72 -2.01 1.18 17.84
N SER A 73 -1.42 2.33 17.50
CA SER A 73 -0.73 3.20 18.44
C SER A 73 -1.68 4.09 19.25
N GLN A 74 -1.19 4.68 20.34
CA GLN A 74 -1.96 5.63 21.15
C GLN A 74 -1.94 7.07 20.59
N GLY A 75 -0.99 7.37 19.70
CA GLY A 75 -0.81 8.69 19.09
C GLY A 75 -1.64 8.89 17.81
N VAL A 76 -1.44 10.04 17.17
CA VAL A 76 -2.02 10.35 15.85
C VAL A 76 -1.10 9.78 14.79
N GLY A 77 -1.41 8.56 14.31
CA GLY A 77 -0.74 7.95 13.18
C GLY A 77 -1.43 8.29 11.85
N GLN A 78 -0.99 7.61 10.80
CA GLN A 78 -1.51 7.85 9.44
C GLN A 78 -3.01 7.54 9.28
N ILE A 79 -3.52 6.54 10.02
CA ILE A 79 -4.94 6.17 9.96
C ILE A 79 -5.78 7.27 10.61
N GLU A 80 -5.40 7.74 11.79
CA GLU A 80 -6.09 8.83 12.49
C GLU A 80 -6.07 10.13 11.67
N GLU A 81 -4.92 10.47 11.06
CA GLU A 81 -4.80 11.63 10.18
C GLU A 81 -5.78 11.53 9.00
N PHE A 82 -5.86 10.36 8.36
CA PHE A 82 -6.84 10.12 7.29
C PHE A 82 -8.27 10.31 7.78
N LEU A 83 -8.65 9.68 8.90
CA LEU A 83 -10.00 9.73 9.44
C LEU A 83 -10.45 11.17 9.75
N MET A 84 -9.54 11.99 10.28
CA MET A 84 -9.79 13.42 10.53
C MET A 84 -9.97 14.20 9.22
N ALA A 85 -9.07 14.01 8.25
CA ALA A 85 -9.13 14.73 6.99
C ALA A 85 -10.30 14.28 6.10
N TYR A 86 -10.65 13.01 6.12
CA TYR A 86 -11.79 12.42 5.40
C TYR A 86 -13.12 12.69 6.08
N ASN A 87 -13.07 13.04 7.38
CA ASN A 87 -14.22 13.26 8.27
C ASN A 87 -15.06 11.99 8.47
N GLY A 88 -14.40 10.85 8.68
CA GLY A 88 -15.04 9.57 8.93
C GLY A 88 -14.25 8.36 8.42
N GLU A 89 -14.87 7.18 8.56
CA GLU A 89 -14.36 5.93 8.02
C GLU A 89 -14.57 5.87 6.50
N GLY A 90 -13.59 5.36 5.74
CA GLY A 90 -13.72 5.30 4.29
C GLY A 90 -12.50 4.74 3.56
N ILE A 91 -12.57 4.73 2.25
CA ILE A 91 -11.51 4.21 1.39
C ILE A 91 -10.32 5.18 1.37
N GLN A 92 -9.17 4.71 1.88
CA GLN A 92 -7.93 5.46 1.93
C GLN A 92 -7.22 5.45 0.57
N HIS A 93 -7.15 4.27 -0.08
CA HIS A 93 -6.56 4.16 -1.41
C HIS A 93 -7.24 3.09 -2.26
N ILE A 94 -7.02 3.23 -3.55
CA ILE A 94 -7.46 2.30 -4.58
C ILE A 94 -6.23 1.81 -5.32
N ALA A 95 -6.01 0.50 -5.35
CA ALA A 95 -4.90 -0.12 -6.06
C ALA A 95 -5.31 -0.55 -7.46
N PHE A 96 -4.53 -0.13 -8.46
CA PHE A 96 -4.66 -0.53 -9.85
C PHE A 96 -3.56 -1.50 -10.24
N ILE A 97 -3.94 -2.60 -10.88
CA ILE A 97 -2.98 -3.54 -11.46
C ILE A 97 -2.65 -3.14 -12.90
N CYS A 98 -1.38 -3.33 -13.27
CA CYS A 98 -0.87 -3.17 -14.63
C CYS A 98 0.12 -4.29 -14.97
N ASP A 99 0.33 -4.53 -16.26
CA ASP A 99 1.26 -5.58 -16.75
C ASP A 99 2.72 -5.20 -16.58
N ASP A 100 3.06 -3.91 -16.75
CA ASP A 100 4.41 -3.36 -16.60
C ASP A 100 4.36 -2.07 -15.79
N LEU A 101 4.84 -2.14 -14.54
CA LEU A 101 4.80 -1.00 -13.64
C LEU A 101 5.82 0.08 -14.00
N ILE A 102 6.93 -0.26 -14.63
CA ILE A 102 7.94 0.70 -15.07
C ILE A 102 7.37 1.56 -16.20
N GLU A 103 6.78 0.93 -17.23
CA GLU A 103 6.12 1.65 -18.32
C GLU A 103 4.91 2.47 -17.83
N CYS A 104 4.12 1.90 -16.91
CA CYS A 104 2.99 2.57 -16.30
C CYS A 104 3.45 3.83 -15.54
N TRP A 105 4.50 3.72 -14.73
CA TRP A 105 5.08 4.85 -13.99
C TRP A 105 5.54 5.96 -14.92
N ASP A 106 6.30 5.63 -15.98
CA ASP A 106 6.80 6.60 -16.96
C ASP A 106 5.63 7.34 -17.65
N ALA A 107 4.57 6.60 -18.01
CA ALA A 107 3.37 7.18 -18.60
C ALA A 107 2.60 8.12 -17.66
N LEU A 108 2.49 7.77 -16.36
CA LEU A 108 1.86 8.59 -15.34
C LEU A 108 2.69 9.82 -15.00
N LYS A 109 4.01 9.66 -14.86
CA LYS A 109 4.95 10.74 -14.59
C LYS A 109 4.95 11.78 -15.70
N ALA A 110 4.93 11.34 -16.96
CA ALA A 110 4.83 12.22 -18.12
C ALA A 110 3.54 13.04 -18.16
N ARG A 111 2.49 12.58 -17.49
CA ARG A 111 1.20 13.28 -17.32
C ARG A 111 1.14 14.15 -16.07
N GLY A 112 2.23 14.20 -15.30
CA GLY A 112 2.33 15.05 -14.11
C GLY A 112 1.79 14.43 -12.82
N LEU A 113 1.56 13.11 -12.76
CA LEU A 113 1.16 12.45 -11.51
C LEU A 113 2.28 12.61 -10.46
N PRO A 114 1.99 13.16 -9.28
CA PRO A 114 2.92 13.18 -8.17
C PRO A 114 2.94 11.81 -7.46
N PHE A 115 4.15 11.29 -7.21
CA PHE A 115 4.34 10.06 -6.43
C PHE A 115 4.83 10.38 -5.03
N MET A 116 4.49 9.54 -4.05
CA MET A 116 5.02 9.63 -2.69
C MET A 116 6.55 9.58 -2.68
N THR A 117 7.13 10.10 -1.60
CA THR A 117 8.58 10.07 -1.39
C THR A 117 9.10 8.64 -1.46
N ALA A 118 10.09 8.41 -2.32
CA ALA A 118 10.73 7.10 -2.46
C ALA A 118 11.39 6.65 -1.14
N PRO A 119 11.48 5.35 -0.88
CA PRO A 119 12.23 4.82 0.25
C PRO A 119 13.72 5.19 0.14
N PRO A 120 14.47 5.14 1.26
CA PRO A 120 15.90 5.43 1.24
C PRO A 120 16.67 4.45 0.36
N ALA A 121 17.87 4.86 -0.11
CA ALA A 121 18.73 4.03 -0.97
C ALA A 121 19.04 2.65 -0.35
N THR A 122 19.17 2.58 0.97
CA THR A 122 19.38 1.35 1.72
C THR A 122 18.30 0.30 1.52
N TYR A 123 17.07 0.72 1.24
CA TYR A 123 15.99 -0.22 0.88
C TYR A 123 16.36 -1.07 -0.35
N TYR A 124 16.90 -0.42 -1.39
CA TYR A 124 17.28 -1.09 -2.64
C TYR A 124 18.57 -1.89 -2.52
N GLU A 125 19.50 -1.43 -1.68
CA GLU A 125 20.76 -2.14 -1.40
C GLU A 125 20.53 -3.48 -0.70
N MET A 126 19.43 -3.61 0.05
CA MET A 126 19.04 -4.84 0.75
C MET A 126 18.15 -5.79 -0.08
N LEU A 127 17.77 -5.42 -1.32
CA LEU A 127 16.83 -6.25 -2.10
C LEU A 127 17.39 -7.62 -2.43
N ASP A 128 18.65 -7.71 -2.84
CA ASP A 128 19.29 -8.99 -3.18
C ASP A 128 19.44 -9.92 -1.96
N GLU A 129 19.56 -9.36 -0.75
CA GLU A 129 19.58 -10.12 0.50
C GLU A 129 18.17 -10.60 0.88
N ARG A 130 17.17 -9.72 0.74
CA ARG A 130 15.77 -10.04 1.07
C ARG A 130 15.13 -11.02 0.09
N LEU A 131 15.42 -10.88 -1.19
CA LEU A 131 14.82 -11.63 -2.30
C LEU A 131 15.92 -12.13 -3.25
N PRO A 132 16.74 -13.09 -2.83
CA PRO A 132 17.86 -13.57 -3.66
C PRO A 132 17.37 -14.10 -5.01
N GLY A 133 17.97 -13.63 -6.11
CA GLY A 133 17.63 -14.09 -7.45
C GLY A 133 16.27 -13.58 -7.99
N HIS A 134 15.73 -12.48 -7.45
CA HIS A 134 14.46 -11.88 -7.90
C HIS A 134 14.46 -11.45 -9.38
N GLY A 135 15.63 -11.12 -9.96
CA GLY A 135 15.78 -10.80 -11.38
C GLY A 135 15.23 -9.44 -11.84
N GLU A 136 14.74 -8.59 -10.92
CA GLU A 136 14.22 -7.26 -11.25
C GLU A 136 15.36 -6.24 -11.42
N PRO A 137 15.19 -5.22 -12.29
CA PRO A 137 16.21 -4.19 -12.54
C PRO A 137 16.27 -3.18 -11.39
N VAL A 138 17.04 -3.46 -10.35
CA VAL A 138 17.10 -2.67 -9.10
C VAL A 138 17.31 -1.17 -9.32
N GLU A 139 18.20 -0.77 -10.24
CA GLU A 139 18.45 0.64 -10.53
C GLU A 139 17.25 1.35 -11.17
N GLU A 140 16.46 0.63 -11.99
CA GLU A 140 15.23 1.15 -12.56
C GLU A 140 14.14 1.33 -11.50
N LEU A 141 14.03 0.37 -10.57
CA LEU A 141 13.11 0.45 -9.43
C LEU A 141 13.50 1.63 -8.52
N LYS A 142 14.78 1.75 -8.17
CA LYS A 142 15.32 2.82 -7.34
C LYS A 142 15.09 4.21 -7.91
N THR A 143 15.34 4.38 -9.22
CA THR A 143 15.15 5.66 -9.91
C THR A 143 13.69 6.15 -9.83
N ARG A 144 12.75 5.23 -9.81
CA ARG A 144 11.30 5.51 -9.78
C ARG A 144 10.67 5.44 -8.39
N GLY A 145 11.39 4.92 -7.41
CA GLY A 145 10.85 4.69 -6.07
C GLY A 145 9.91 3.48 -5.99
N ILE A 146 9.99 2.54 -6.94
CA ILE A 146 9.16 1.35 -6.96
C ILE A 146 9.64 0.37 -5.89
N LEU A 147 8.69 -0.13 -5.09
CA LEU A 147 8.90 -1.13 -4.05
C LEU A 147 8.79 -2.54 -4.63
N LEU A 148 9.56 -3.48 -4.08
CA LEU A 148 9.55 -4.89 -4.45
C LEU A 148 9.35 -5.76 -3.21
N ASP A 149 8.37 -6.65 -3.25
CA ASP A 149 8.11 -7.67 -2.24
C ASP A 149 7.81 -9.02 -2.87
N GLY A 150 7.70 -10.06 -2.05
CA GLY A 150 7.35 -11.40 -2.50
C GLY A 150 8.23 -12.48 -1.88
N SER A 151 8.42 -13.58 -2.60
CA SER A 151 9.27 -14.71 -2.22
C SER A 151 10.02 -15.24 -3.43
N THR A 152 11.29 -15.59 -3.21
CA THR A 152 12.16 -16.25 -4.17
C THR A 152 12.53 -17.68 -3.74
N GLU A 153 11.82 -18.22 -2.75
CA GLU A 153 11.92 -19.62 -2.37
C GLU A 153 11.41 -20.53 -3.50
N ASP A 154 11.84 -21.78 -3.53
CA ASP A 154 11.35 -22.83 -4.46
C ASP A 154 11.68 -22.64 -5.95
N ASP A 155 12.71 -21.89 -6.34
CA ASP A 155 13.09 -21.62 -7.75
C ASP A 155 11.95 -21.05 -8.64
N ASP A 156 10.84 -20.58 -8.03
CA ASP A 156 9.71 -19.95 -8.71
C ASP A 156 9.38 -18.58 -8.06
N PRO A 157 10.09 -17.51 -8.43
CA PRO A 157 9.89 -16.20 -7.84
C PRO A 157 8.43 -15.72 -7.95
N ARG A 158 7.86 -15.34 -6.83
CA ARG A 158 6.53 -14.69 -6.73
C ARG A 158 6.76 -13.28 -6.23
N LEU A 159 6.56 -12.31 -7.10
CA LEU A 159 6.95 -10.94 -6.85
C LEU A 159 5.76 -9.99 -6.99
N LEU A 160 5.78 -8.93 -6.20
CA LEU A 160 4.85 -7.82 -6.21
C LEU A 160 5.63 -6.51 -6.26
N LEU A 161 5.42 -5.74 -7.32
CA LEU A 161 5.93 -4.39 -7.43
C LEU A 161 4.82 -3.40 -7.07
N GLN A 162 5.15 -2.35 -6.30
CA GLN A 162 4.18 -1.37 -5.80
C GLN A 162 4.77 0.04 -5.83
N ILE A 163 3.90 1.02 -6.11
CA ILE A 163 4.20 2.43 -5.90
C ILE A 163 2.91 3.22 -5.62
N PHE A 164 3.03 4.35 -4.95
CA PHE A 164 1.91 5.14 -4.45
C PHE A 164 1.97 6.57 -4.97
N SER A 165 0.79 7.13 -5.31
CA SER A 165 0.67 8.56 -5.57
C SER A 165 0.69 9.35 -4.26
N GLU A 166 0.97 10.65 -4.34
CA GLU A 166 0.52 11.57 -3.28
C GLU A 166 -1.01 11.56 -3.18
N THR A 167 -1.56 12.21 -2.16
CA THR A 167 -3.02 12.37 -2.02
C THR A 167 -3.59 13.16 -3.19
N MET A 168 -4.64 12.65 -3.83
CA MET A 168 -5.18 13.16 -5.09
C MET A 168 -6.62 13.67 -4.98
N VAL A 169 -7.42 13.03 -4.13
CA VAL A 169 -8.84 13.38 -3.93
C VAL A 169 -9.08 13.53 -2.42
N GLY A 170 -8.88 14.73 -1.90
CA GLY A 170 -8.80 14.91 -0.44
C GLY A 170 -7.65 14.06 0.11
N PRO A 171 -7.84 13.28 1.20
CA PRO A 171 -6.81 12.42 1.75
C PRO A 171 -6.64 11.08 1.02
N VAL A 172 -7.42 10.83 -0.06
CA VAL A 172 -7.38 9.58 -0.83
C VAL A 172 -6.22 9.60 -1.81
N PHE A 173 -5.49 8.48 -1.94
CA PHE A 173 -4.42 8.28 -2.90
C PHE A 173 -4.62 7.02 -3.74
N PHE A 174 -3.75 6.82 -4.72
CA PHE A 174 -3.75 5.64 -5.59
C PHE A 174 -2.50 4.83 -5.41
N GLU A 175 -2.66 3.53 -5.48
CA GLU A 175 -1.59 2.55 -5.56
C GLU A 175 -1.54 1.96 -6.96
N PHE A 176 -0.34 1.68 -7.46
CA PHE A 176 -0.12 1.03 -8.75
C PHE A 176 0.73 -0.19 -8.52
N ILE A 177 0.28 -1.35 -9.02
CA ILE A 177 0.93 -2.63 -8.76
C ILE A 177 1.14 -3.45 -10.01
N GLN A 178 2.19 -4.27 -9.99
CA GLN A 178 2.40 -5.36 -10.93
C GLN A 178 2.59 -6.65 -10.13
N ARG A 179 1.78 -7.66 -10.43
CA ARG A 179 1.87 -8.99 -9.83
C ARG A 179 2.58 -9.96 -10.76
N LYS A 180 3.68 -10.52 -10.29
CA LYS A 180 4.39 -11.62 -10.94
C LYS A 180 4.19 -12.87 -10.09
N LYS A 181 3.01 -13.50 -10.21
CA LYS A 181 2.55 -14.68 -9.45
C LYS A 181 2.32 -14.48 -7.95
N ASP A 182 2.65 -13.34 -7.38
CA ASP A 182 2.39 -13.05 -5.97
C ASP A 182 0.93 -12.66 -5.75
N GLU A 183 0.28 -13.29 -4.76
CA GLU A 183 -1.11 -13.02 -4.35
C GLU A 183 -1.20 -12.25 -3.02
N GLY A 184 -0.04 -11.86 -2.46
CA GLY A 184 0.05 -11.10 -1.22
C GLY A 184 -0.36 -9.64 -1.38
N PHE A 185 -0.24 -8.89 -0.29
CA PHE A 185 -0.51 -7.44 -0.26
C PHE A 185 0.78 -6.63 -0.10
N GLY A 186 1.96 -7.25 -0.29
CA GLY A 186 3.24 -6.57 -0.12
C GLY A 186 3.58 -6.31 1.34
N GLU A 187 3.48 -7.33 2.18
CA GLU A 187 3.69 -7.23 3.62
C GLU A 187 5.07 -6.67 3.98
N GLY A 188 6.11 -7.08 3.24
CA GLY A 188 7.46 -6.55 3.39
C GLY A 188 7.57 -5.09 2.96
N ASN A 189 6.73 -4.65 2.03
CA ASN A 189 6.66 -3.25 1.60
C ASN A 189 5.81 -2.39 2.53
N PHE A 190 4.89 -2.96 3.33
CA PHE A 190 4.08 -2.22 4.29
C PHE A 190 4.96 -1.42 5.25
N THR A 191 5.99 -2.04 5.79
CA THR A 191 6.94 -1.34 6.68
C THR A 191 7.61 -0.17 5.97
N ALA A 192 8.08 -0.36 4.74
CA ALA A 192 8.74 0.70 3.97
C ALA A 192 7.77 1.86 3.63
N LEU A 193 6.52 1.54 3.26
CA LEU A 193 5.48 2.57 3.04
C LEU A 193 5.16 3.29 4.33
N PHE A 194 4.95 2.55 5.41
CA PHE A 194 4.60 3.10 6.71
C PHE A 194 5.68 4.07 7.21
N GLU A 195 6.96 3.69 7.15
CA GLU A 195 8.08 4.56 7.47
C GLU A 195 8.16 5.80 6.57
N SER A 196 7.84 5.67 5.29
CA SER A 196 7.81 6.80 4.36
C SER A 196 6.69 7.79 4.71
N MET A 197 5.51 7.30 5.10
CA MET A 197 4.39 8.13 5.54
C MET A 197 4.68 8.80 6.89
N GLU A 198 5.29 8.10 7.84
CA GLU A 198 5.73 8.68 9.12
C GLU A 198 6.72 9.82 8.91
N ARG A 199 7.71 9.66 8.02
CA ARG A 199 8.66 10.72 7.67
C ARG A 199 7.96 11.95 7.08
N ASP A 200 6.95 11.74 6.26
CA ASP A 200 6.15 12.83 5.72
C ASP A 200 5.33 13.54 6.81
N GLN A 201 4.74 12.79 7.74
CA GLN A 201 4.05 13.35 8.92
C GLN A 201 5.00 14.15 9.83
N LEU A 202 6.22 13.66 10.08
CA LEU A 202 7.26 14.40 10.81
C LEU A 202 7.61 15.71 10.09
N ARG A 203 7.81 15.66 8.77
CA ARG A 203 8.13 16.84 7.96
C ARG A 203 7.02 17.91 8.01
N ARG A 204 5.77 17.47 8.07
CA ARG A 204 4.58 18.35 8.16
C ARG A 204 4.22 18.75 9.59
N GLY A 205 4.91 18.21 10.61
CA GLY A 205 4.65 18.48 12.02
C GLY A 205 3.37 17.86 12.57
N VAL A 206 2.86 16.81 11.94
CA VAL A 206 1.70 16.03 12.41
C VAL A 206 2.06 15.14 13.59
N ILE A 207 3.27 14.56 13.56
CA ILE A 207 3.89 13.84 14.68
C ILE A 207 5.20 14.53 15.08
N SER A 208 5.63 14.39 16.33
CA SER A 208 6.88 14.94 16.82
C SER A 208 7.76 13.85 17.45
N THR A 209 9.06 14.07 17.43
CA THR A 209 10.03 13.18 18.09
C THR A 209 9.97 13.26 19.63
N ASP A 210 9.24 14.25 20.19
CA ASP A 210 9.14 14.48 21.63
C ASP A 210 8.00 13.68 22.30
N ASP A 211 7.17 12.96 21.54
CA ASP A 211 6.06 12.16 22.07
C ASP A 211 6.51 10.81 22.67
N GLN A 212 7.80 10.60 22.89
CA GLN A 212 8.39 9.39 23.50
C GLN A 212 8.74 9.58 24.98
N GLN A 213 7.90 10.20 25.83
CA GLN A 213 8.08 10.15 27.29
C GLN A 213 6.88 9.54 28.01
#